data_6659ec67bbb84efc739340c6e6e348a3
#
_entry.id   6659ec67bbb84efc739340c6e6e348a3
#
_cell.length_a   1.000
_cell.length_b   1.000
_cell.length_c   1.000
_cell.angle_alpha   90.00
_cell.angle_beta   90.00
_cell.angle_gamma   90.00
#
_symmetry.space_group_name_H-M   'P 1'
#
loop_
_entity.id
_entity.type
_entity.pdbx_description
1 polymer ?
#
loop_
_entity_poly.entity_id
_entity_poly.type
_entity_poly.pdbx_seq_one_letter_code
_entity_poly.pdbx_strand_id
1 'polypeptide(L)'
;MENNLALAIMNFVNEMNVGGLIRTANAVALKEVVIIGRKKWNKGAATGAHSRIKIVKMRTSDEFVDYCKKNNYNLVSVEIGKDSTNIFEYEYPKNTMLVIGNEGTGVPQKILDNSVYRVYIPQYGGVECLNAAVAGSIAIYDWIRKNNSCVELDTIERKFDTK
;
A
#
# COMPACT_ATOMS: atom_id res chain seq x y z
N MET A 1 -8.77 5.16 17.09
CA MET A 1 -9.24 5.61 15.76
C MET A 1 -9.21 4.42 14.81
N GLU A 2 -10.30 4.12 14.12
CA GLU A 2 -10.26 3.08 13.08
C GLU A 2 -9.40 3.57 11.92
N ASN A 3 -8.28 2.88 11.68
CA ASN A 3 -7.41 3.15 10.54
C ASN A 3 -8.13 2.64 9.27
N ASN A 4 -8.66 3.56 8.48
CA ASN A 4 -9.43 3.26 7.28
C ASN A 4 -8.54 3.13 6.03
N LEU A 5 -7.25 2.88 6.22
CA LEU A 5 -6.30 2.59 5.17
C LEU A 5 -6.07 1.09 5.03
N ALA A 6 -6.11 0.61 3.80
CA ALA A 6 -5.70 -0.73 3.39
C ALA A 6 -4.70 -0.66 2.23
N LEU A 7 -3.96 -1.73 2.02
CA LEU A 7 -2.92 -1.81 0.99
C LEU A 7 -3.19 -2.99 0.06
N ALA A 8 -3.14 -2.77 -1.24
CA ALA A 8 -3.12 -3.81 -2.25
C ALA A 8 -1.76 -3.86 -2.94
N ILE A 9 -1.22 -5.06 -3.05
CA ILE A 9 0.08 -5.33 -3.63
C ILE A 9 -0.12 -6.22 -4.85
N MET A 10 0.23 -5.72 -6.03
CA MET A 10 0.36 -6.59 -7.19
C MET A 10 1.51 -7.56 -6.97
N ASN A 11 1.36 -8.78 -7.47
CA ASN A 11 2.36 -9.82 -7.25
C ASN A 11 3.70 -9.43 -7.86
N PHE A 12 4.61 -8.97 -7.04
CA PHE A 12 5.93 -8.46 -7.43
C PHE A 12 6.85 -9.55 -7.98
N VAL A 13 7.76 -9.13 -8.86
CA VAL A 13 8.87 -9.98 -9.32
C VAL A 13 9.78 -10.30 -8.14
N ASN A 14 10.06 -9.31 -7.29
CA ASN A 14 10.87 -9.47 -6.08
C ASN A 14 9.99 -9.74 -4.85
N GLU A 15 10.01 -10.99 -4.37
CA GLU A 15 9.24 -11.45 -3.20
C GLU A 15 9.58 -10.69 -1.90
N MET A 16 10.79 -10.13 -1.81
CA MET A 16 11.23 -9.33 -0.65
C MET A 16 10.42 -8.05 -0.51
N ASN A 17 9.98 -7.45 -1.63
CA ASN A 17 9.17 -6.23 -1.61
C ASN A 17 7.80 -6.45 -0.96
N VAL A 18 7.20 -7.63 -1.16
CA VAL A 18 5.93 -7.99 -0.48
C VAL A 18 6.12 -8.02 1.02
N GLY A 19 7.18 -8.68 1.50
CA GLY A 19 7.49 -8.76 2.93
C GLY A 19 7.79 -7.39 3.55
N GLY A 20 8.55 -6.55 2.84
CA GLY A 20 8.85 -5.18 3.25
C GLY A 20 7.59 -4.33 3.43
N LEU A 21 6.67 -4.39 2.46
CA LEU A 21 5.40 -3.67 2.54
C LEU A 21 4.49 -4.18 3.66
N ILE A 22 4.44 -5.50 3.91
CA ILE A 22 3.69 -6.06 5.04
C ILE A 22 4.26 -5.55 6.37
N ARG A 23 5.59 -5.40 6.48
CA ARG A 23 6.20 -4.80 7.68
C ARG A 23 5.78 -3.35 7.87
N THR A 24 5.85 -2.55 6.80
CA THR A 24 5.40 -1.14 6.84
C THR A 24 3.92 -1.05 7.20
N ALA A 25 3.06 -1.87 6.57
CA ALA A 25 1.64 -1.94 6.85
C ALA A 25 1.33 -2.27 8.32
N ASN A 26 2.05 -3.25 8.89
CA ASN A 26 1.90 -3.61 10.30
C ASN A 26 2.43 -2.52 11.24
N ALA A 27 3.52 -1.82 10.87
CA ALA A 27 4.11 -0.76 11.69
C ALA A 27 3.13 0.40 11.94
N VAL A 28 2.24 0.67 10.99
CA VAL A 28 1.24 1.73 11.08
C VAL A 28 -0.19 1.20 11.30
N ALA A 29 -0.31 -0.07 11.68
CA ALA A 29 -1.57 -0.74 11.98
C ALA A 29 -2.64 -0.61 10.86
N LEU A 30 -2.25 -0.85 9.60
CA LEU A 30 -3.22 -0.88 8.50
C LEU A 30 -4.32 -1.92 8.76
N LYS A 31 -5.51 -1.64 8.25
CA LYS A 31 -6.68 -2.53 8.39
C LYS A 31 -6.41 -3.92 7.80
N GLU A 32 -5.82 -3.96 6.60
CA GLU A 32 -5.48 -5.21 5.92
C GLU A 32 -4.50 -4.99 4.76
N VAL A 33 -3.90 -6.09 4.31
CA VAL A 33 -3.09 -6.14 3.08
C VAL A 33 -3.73 -7.15 2.12
N VAL A 34 -4.02 -6.72 0.90
CA VAL A 34 -4.49 -7.59 -0.19
C VAL A 34 -3.31 -7.91 -1.11
N ILE A 35 -3.07 -9.18 -1.38
CA ILE A 35 -2.04 -9.63 -2.32
C ILE A 35 -2.74 -10.20 -3.55
N ILE A 36 -2.49 -9.58 -4.72
CA ILE A 36 -3.13 -9.92 -5.98
C ILE A 36 -2.15 -10.69 -6.86
N GLY A 37 -2.51 -11.91 -7.26
CA GLY A 37 -1.71 -12.77 -8.11
C GLY A 37 -1.50 -14.16 -7.53
N ARG A 38 -0.84 -15.03 -8.32
CA ARG A 38 -0.72 -16.46 -8.00
C ARG A 38 0.61 -16.86 -7.36
N LYS A 39 1.62 -15.98 -7.41
CA LYS A 39 2.95 -16.28 -6.86
C LYS A 39 2.91 -16.47 -5.34
N LYS A 40 3.73 -17.35 -4.85
CA LYS A 40 4.12 -17.38 -3.44
C LYS A 40 5.06 -16.21 -3.17
N TRP A 41 5.07 -15.70 -1.96
CA TRP A 41 6.01 -14.69 -1.52
C TRP A 41 6.76 -15.16 -0.28
N ASN A 42 7.96 -14.62 -0.05
CA ASN A 42 8.82 -15.02 1.06
C ASN A 42 8.28 -14.45 2.39
N LYS A 43 7.67 -15.31 3.22
CA LYS A 43 7.15 -14.91 4.54
C LYS A 43 8.26 -14.47 5.50
N GLY A 44 9.49 -14.97 5.34
CA GLY A 44 10.65 -14.56 6.13
C GLY A 44 10.96 -13.07 5.98
N ALA A 45 10.75 -12.50 4.79
CA ALA A 45 10.95 -11.08 4.53
C ALA A 45 10.02 -10.16 5.36
N ALA A 46 8.89 -10.67 5.83
CA ALA A 46 7.97 -9.93 6.69
C ALA A 46 8.37 -9.96 8.18
N THR A 47 9.41 -10.72 8.58
CA THR A 47 9.91 -10.80 9.97
C THR A 47 8.80 -10.94 11.02
N GLY A 48 7.84 -11.84 10.77
CA GLY A 48 6.69 -12.07 11.65
C GLY A 48 5.52 -11.08 11.52
N ALA A 49 5.65 -9.97 10.81
CA ALA A 49 4.56 -9.00 10.65
C ALA A 49 3.31 -9.59 9.98
N HIS A 50 3.50 -10.57 9.10
CA HIS A 50 2.41 -11.25 8.39
C HIS A 50 1.43 -12.03 9.28
N SER A 51 1.81 -12.38 10.50
CA SER A 51 0.93 -13.02 11.48
C SER A 51 0.13 -12.02 12.34
N ARG A 52 0.45 -10.73 12.23
CA ARG A 52 -0.11 -9.64 13.04
C ARG A 52 -1.01 -8.69 12.24
N ILE A 53 -1.18 -8.93 10.96
CA ILE A 53 -2.04 -8.15 10.08
C ILE A 53 -2.89 -9.08 9.23
N LYS A 54 -4.12 -8.68 8.96
CA LYS A 54 -5.02 -9.44 8.08
C LYS A 54 -4.47 -9.41 6.65
N ILE A 55 -4.21 -10.60 6.08
CA ILE A 55 -3.77 -10.76 4.69
C ILE A 55 -4.85 -11.46 3.89
N VAL A 56 -5.33 -10.79 2.84
CA VAL A 56 -6.28 -11.33 1.88
C VAL A 56 -5.54 -11.66 0.59
N LYS A 57 -5.81 -12.84 0.02
CA LYS A 57 -5.20 -13.26 -1.25
C LYS A 57 -6.25 -13.29 -2.33
N MET A 58 -5.94 -12.74 -3.49
CA MET A 58 -6.77 -12.75 -4.68
C MET A 58 -5.98 -13.20 -5.90
N ARG A 59 -6.65 -13.80 -6.85
CA ARG A 59 -5.98 -14.34 -8.05
C ARG A 59 -5.99 -13.37 -9.21
N THR A 60 -7.02 -12.54 -9.32
CA THR A 60 -7.27 -11.69 -10.47
C THR A 60 -7.61 -10.26 -10.06
N SER A 61 -7.44 -9.33 -11.02
CA SER A 61 -7.86 -7.93 -10.83
C SER A 61 -9.38 -7.80 -10.71
N ASP A 62 -10.16 -8.68 -11.34
CA ASP A 62 -11.62 -8.66 -11.23
C ASP A 62 -12.06 -9.02 -9.81
N GLU A 63 -11.56 -10.11 -9.23
CA GLU A 63 -11.82 -10.49 -7.84
C GLU A 63 -11.48 -9.34 -6.87
N PHE A 64 -10.37 -8.63 -7.13
CA PHE A 64 -9.94 -7.51 -6.31
C PHE A 64 -10.87 -6.30 -6.43
N VAL A 65 -11.25 -5.91 -7.64
CA VAL A 65 -12.16 -4.79 -7.87
C VAL A 65 -13.53 -5.06 -7.24
N ASP A 66 -14.08 -6.26 -7.40
CA ASP A 66 -15.34 -6.65 -6.79
C ASP A 66 -15.27 -6.65 -5.26
N TYR A 67 -14.16 -7.11 -4.70
CA TYR A 67 -13.90 -7.03 -3.26
C TYR A 67 -13.89 -5.58 -2.76
N CYS A 68 -13.22 -4.69 -3.46
CA CYS A 68 -13.16 -3.28 -3.08
C CYS A 68 -14.54 -2.62 -3.13
N LYS A 69 -15.33 -2.88 -4.17
CA LYS A 69 -16.72 -2.40 -4.28
C LYS A 69 -17.58 -2.90 -3.12
N LYS A 70 -17.53 -4.20 -2.82
CA LYS A 70 -18.31 -4.83 -1.72
C LYS A 70 -17.95 -4.26 -0.35
N ASN A 71 -16.69 -3.85 -0.14
CA ASN A 71 -16.20 -3.32 1.14
C ASN A 71 -16.10 -1.78 1.17
N ASN A 72 -16.66 -1.09 0.17
CA ASN A 72 -16.68 0.37 0.03
C ASN A 72 -15.28 1.01 0.07
N TYR A 73 -14.28 0.35 -0.52
CA TYR A 73 -12.95 0.94 -0.67
C TYR A 73 -12.88 1.87 -1.87
N ASN A 74 -12.26 3.02 -1.69
CA ASN A 74 -11.83 3.91 -2.75
C ASN A 74 -10.40 3.54 -3.18
N LEU A 75 -10.23 3.07 -4.41
CA LEU A 75 -8.93 2.67 -4.93
C LEU A 75 -8.12 3.91 -5.31
N VAL A 76 -6.91 3.99 -4.78
CA VAL A 76 -5.91 5.00 -5.13
C VAL A 76 -4.66 4.29 -5.62
N SER A 77 -4.43 4.33 -6.93
CA SER A 77 -3.27 3.67 -7.55
C SER A 77 -2.04 4.56 -7.50
N VAL A 78 -0.93 4.00 -7.00
CA VAL A 78 0.39 4.65 -7.02
C VAL A 78 1.07 4.27 -8.33
N GLU A 79 0.99 5.18 -9.32
CA GLU A 79 1.44 4.92 -10.69
C GLU A 79 1.86 6.24 -11.37
N ILE A 80 2.97 6.21 -12.11
CA ILE A 80 3.42 7.36 -12.90
C ILE A 80 2.66 7.37 -14.23
N GLY A 81 1.98 8.47 -14.54
CA GLY A 81 1.21 8.58 -15.78
C GLY A 81 0.67 10.00 -16.00
N LYS A 82 0.16 10.25 -17.23
CA LYS A 82 -0.35 11.58 -17.61
C LYS A 82 -1.50 12.08 -16.74
N ASP A 83 -2.32 11.14 -16.22
CA ASP A 83 -3.51 11.46 -15.42
C ASP A 83 -3.26 11.26 -13.93
N SER A 84 -2.00 11.26 -13.49
CA SER A 84 -1.65 11.11 -12.08
C SER A 84 -1.36 12.45 -11.43
N THR A 85 -1.79 12.59 -10.17
CA THR A 85 -1.60 13.77 -9.33
C THR A 85 -0.38 13.58 -8.43
N ASN A 86 0.35 14.65 -8.14
CA ASN A 86 1.43 14.61 -7.16
C ASN A 86 0.89 14.16 -5.79
N ILE A 87 1.46 13.07 -5.27
CA ILE A 87 1.00 12.46 -4.02
C ILE A 87 1.01 13.45 -2.85
N PHE A 88 1.94 14.39 -2.82
CA PHE A 88 2.08 15.36 -1.73
C PHE A 88 1.01 16.46 -1.73
N GLU A 89 0.36 16.69 -2.89
CA GLU A 89 -0.71 17.67 -3.08
C GLU A 89 -2.12 17.04 -3.05
N TYR A 90 -2.19 15.73 -2.93
CA TYR A 90 -3.41 14.95 -3.05
C TYR A 90 -4.09 14.75 -1.68
N GLU A 91 -5.43 14.87 -1.65
CA GLU A 91 -6.25 14.57 -0.47
C GLU A 91 -6.91 13.18 -0.61
N TYR A 92 -6.66 12.33 0.36
CA TYR A 92 -7.15 10.95 0.31
C TYR A 92 -8.63 10.84 0.67
N PRO A 93 -9.41 10.00 -0.04
CA PRO A 93 -10.78 9.71 0.33
C PRO A 93 -10.84 8.85 1.61
N LYS A 94 -12.03 8.81 2.23
CA LYS A 94 -12.28 7.85 3.30
C LYS A 94 -12.20 6.41 2.74
N ASN A 95 -11.87 5.44 3.60
CA ASN A 95 -11.71 4.03 3.20
C ASN A 95 -10.80 3.86 1.98
N THR A 96 -9.58 4.35 2.07
CA THR A 96 -8.60 4.25 1.00
C THR A 96 -8.01 2.83 0.90
N MET A 97 -7.97 2.29 -0.32
CA MET A 97 -7.15 1.15 -0.70
C MET A 97 -6.02 1.64 -1.59
N LEU A 98 -4.80 1.78 -1.05
CA LEU A 98 -3.61 2.08 -1.84
C LEU A 98 -3.24 0.86 -2.68
N VAL A 99 -3.01 1.05 -3.97
CA VAL A 99 -2.61 -0.01 -4.89
C VAL A 99 -1.21 0.23 -5.40
N ILE A 100 -0.32 -0.72 -5.13
CA ILE A 100 1.08 -0.71 -5.60
C ILE A 100 1.23 -1.69 -6.74
N GLY A 101 1.67 -1.17 -7.88
CA GLY A 101 1.87 -1.91 -9.12
C GLY A 101 3.06 -2.87 -9.07
N ASN A 102 3.12 -3.77 -10.06
CA ASN A 102 4.27 -4.63 -10.29
C ASN A 102 5.41 -3.81 -10.89
N GLU A 103 6.67 -4.13 -10.54
CA GLU A 103 7.86 -3.38 -10.98
C GLU A 103 8.03 -3.36 -12.51
N GLY A 104 7.58 -4.40 -13.21
CA GLY A 104 7.73 -4.49 -14.66
C GLY A 104 6.50 -4.08 -15.46
N THR A 105 5.29 -4.22 -14.89
CA THR A 105 4.03 -4.01 -15.63
C THR A 105 3.14 -2.93 -15.03
N GLY A 106 3.54 -2.36 -13.89
CA GLY A 106 2.74 -1.36 -13.20
C GLY A 106 1.42 -1.90 -12.63
N VAL A 107 0.45 -1.02 -12.47
CA VAL A 107 -0.92 -1.35 -12.05
C VAL A 107 -1.73 -1.77 -13.29
N PRO A 108 -2.40 -2.94 -13.29
CA PRO A 108 -3.23 -3.38 -14.41
C PRO A 108 -4.32 -2.39 -14.78
N GLN A 109 -4.59 -2.24 -16.08
CA GLN A 109 -5.57 -1.28 -16.61
C GLN A 109 -6.95 -1.43 -15.96
N LYS A 110 -7.41 -2.66 -15.72
CA LYS A 110 -8.67 -2.94 -15.01
C LYS A 110 -8.75 -2.26 -13.64
N ILE A 111 -7.66 -2.23 -12.89
CA ILE A 111 -7.59 -1.57 -11.59
C ILE A 111 -7.52 -0.05 -11.77
N LEU A 112 -6.72 0.43 -12.72
CA LEU A 112 -6.63 1.85 -13.04
C LEU A 112 -7.99 2.45 -13.44
N ASP A 113 -8.78 1.73 -14.23
CA ASP A 113 -10.13 2.15 -14.67
C ASP A 113 -11.15 2.20 -13.52
N ASN A 114 -10.88 1.50 -12.41
CA ASN A 114 -11.70 1.51 -11.20
C ASN A 114 -11.08 2.32 -10.06
N SER A 115 -9.93 2.93 -10.27
CA SER A 115 -9.29 3.82 -9.29
C SER A 115 -9.96 5.20 -9.35
N VAL A 116 -10.36 5.71 -8.19
CA VAL A 116 -10.91 7.07 -8.10
C VAL A 116 -9.84 8.10 -8.39
N TYR A 117 -8.58 7.76 -8.09
CA TYR A 117 -7.41 8.60 -8.38
C TYR A 117 -6.17 7.76 -8.67
N ARG A 118 -5.27 8.37 -9.44
CA ARG A 118 -3.88 7.93 -9.65
C ARG A 118 -2.95 8.97 -9.08
N VAL A 119 -1.99 8.55 -8.27
CA VAL A 119 -1.01 9.44 -7.66
C VAL A 119 0.40 9.01 -8.01
N TYR A 120 1.30 9.97 -8.18
CA TYR A 120 2.71 9.69 -8.39
C TYR A 120 3.58 10.33 -7.31
N ILE A 121 4.70 9.69 -7.02
CA ILE A 121 5.73 10.21 -6.13
C ILE A 121 6.72 10.98 -7.00
N PRO A 122 6.92 12.31 -6.78
CA PRO A 122 7.87 13.10 -7.56
C PRO A 122 9.28 12.53 -7.47
N GLN A 123 9.95 12.44 -8.60
CA GLN A 123 11.34 12.00 -8.73
C GLN A 123 12.14 13.10 -9.42
N TYR A 124 13.18 13.59 -8.78
CA TYR A 124 13.98 14.71 -9.24
C TYR A 124 15.34 14.29 -9.83
N GLY A 125 15.62 12.98 -9.80
CA GLY A 125 16.84 12.37 -10.33
C GLY A 125 16.64 11.67 -11.67
N GLY A 126 17.64 10.91 -12.11
CA GLY A 126 17.64 10.22 -13.39
C GLY A 126 17.09 8.80 -13.37
N VAL A 127 16.45 8.35 -12.28
CA VAL A 127 15.84 7.01 -12.23
C VAL A 127 14.43 7.04 -12.82
N GLU A 128 14.05 5.97 -13.52
CA GLU A 128 12.72 5.87 -14.14
C GLU A 128 11.62 5.55 -13.13
N CYS A 129 11.93 4.78 -12.09
CA CYS A 129 10.99 4.39 -11.04
C CYS A 129 11.68 4.11 -9.70
N LEU A 130 10.92 4.22 -8.62
CA LEU A 130 11.32 3.78 -7.30
C LEU A 130 11.09 2.26 -7.14
N ASN A 131 11.84 1.65 -6.23
CA ASN A 131 11.51 0.30 -5.77
C ASN A 131 10.08 0.28 -5.23
N ALA A 132 9.31 -0.76 -5.57
CA ALA A 132 7.88 -0.86 -5.24
C ALA A 132 7.59 -0.83 -3.72
N ALA A 133 8.45 -1.45 -2.90
CA ALA A 133 8.27 -1.39 -1.45
C ALA A 133 8.58 0.00 -0.89
N VAL A 134 9.54 0.71 -1.46
CA VAL A 134 9.84 2.10 -1.11
C VAL A 134 8.67 3.01 -1.50
N ALA A 135 8.18 2.91 -2.73
CA ALA A 135 7.05 3.70 -3.20
C ALA A 135 5.80 3.49 -2.33
N GLY A 136 5.47 2.23 -2.05
CA GLY A 136 4.35 1.89 -1.19
C GLY A 136 4.51 2.39 0.25
N SER A 137 5.72 2.34 0.80
CA SER A 137 6.01 2.87 2.15
C SER A 137 5.85 4.39 2.20
N ILE A 138 6.33 5.12 1.19
CA ILE A 138 6.14 6.58 1.08
C ILE A 138 4.64 6.90 1.03
N ALA A 139 3.86 6.21 0.19
CA ALA A 139 2.43 6.44 0.05
C ALA A 139 1.66 6.17 1.35
N ILE A 140 2.01 5.10 2.09
CA ILE A 140 1.43 4.79 3.39
C ILE A 140 1.70 5.93 4.39
N TYR A 141 2.95 6.38 4.49
CA TYR A 141 3.32 7.42 5.44
C TYR A 141 2.80 8.80 5.04
N ASP A 142 2.63 9.09 3.75
CA ASP A 142 1.97 10.33 3.30
C ASP A 142 0.48 10.32 3.70
N TRP A 143 -0.21 9.18 3.53
CA TRP A 143 -1.59 9.03 4.02
C TRP A 143 -1.67 9.25 5.53
N ILE A 144 -0.78 8.62 6.32
CA ILE A 144 -0.74 8.76 7.79
C ILE A 144 -0.52 10.23 8.17
N ARG A 145 0.44 10.90 7.55
CA ARG A 145 0.73 12.32 7.81
C ARG A 145 -0.49 13.21 7.58
N LYS A 146 -1.29 12.93 6.54
CA LYS A 146 -2.45 13.74 6.17
C LYS A 146 -3.70 13.42 7.00
N ASN A 147 -3.85 12.19 7.48
CA ASN A 147 -5.08 11.72 8.10
C ASN A 147 -4.98 11.48 9.62
N ASN A 148 -3.75 11.33 10.14
CA ASN A 148 -3.51 11.13 11.57
C ASN A 148 -2.81 12.36 12.16
N SER A 149 -3.57 13.29 12.69
CA SER A 149 -3.03 14.53 13.24
C SER A 149 -2.26 14.37 14.57
N CYS A 150 -2.26 13.20 15.21
CA CYS A 150 -1.50 12.91 16.41
C CYS A 150 -1.20 11.41 16.51
N VAL A 151 0.02 11.01 16.19
CA VAL A 151 0.60 9.81 16.79
C VAL A 151 1.07 10.25 18.16
N GLU A 152 0.32 9.92 19.22
CA GLU A 152 0.78 10.13 20.58
C GLU A 152 2.10 9.38 20.76
N LEU A 153 3.14 10.09 21.23
CA LEU A 153 4.47 9.56 21.48
C LEU A 153 4.49 8.41 22.50
N ASP A 154 3.45 8.24 23.29
CA ASP A 154 3.22 7.13 24.22
C ASP A 154 3.39 5.72 23.62
N THR A 155 3.17 5.60 22.32
CA THR A 155 3.40 4.32 21.62
C THR A 155 4.88 4.03 21.39
N ILE A 156 5.73 5.05 21.40
CA ILE A 156 7.18 4.92 21.20
C ILE A 156 7.84 4.52 22.52
N GLU A 157 7.48 5.11 23.64
CA GLU A 157 8.01 4.80 24.96
C GLU A 157 7.79 3.32 25.31
N ARG A 158 6.60 2.77 25.11
CA ARG A 158 6.31 1.35 25.34
C ARG A 158 7.18 0.35 24.57
N LYS A 159 7.80 0.76 23.45
CA LYS A 159 8.69 -0.11 22.68
C LYS A 159 10.12 -0.09 23.17
N PHE A 160 10.51 0.93 23.90
CA PHE A 160 11.86 1.06 24.47
C PHE A 160 11.94 0.52 25.90
N ASP A 161 10.83 0.51 26.65
CA ASP A 161 10.77 0.00 28.02
C ASP A 161 10.76 -1.53 28.14
N THR A 162 10.68 -2.26 27.01
CA THR A 162 10.64 -3.75 26.95
C THR A 162 11.95 -4.38 26.51
N LYS A 163 13.09 -3.67 26.59
CA LYS A 163 14.43 -4.24 26.34
C LYS A 163 15.26 -4.32 27.59
#